data_c886f2f1b7521b7c074f38f022b810ee
#
_entry.id   c886f2f1b7521b7c074f38f022b810ee
#
_cell.length_a   1.000
_cell.length_b   1.000
_cell.length_c   1.000
_cell.angle_alpha   90.00
_cell.angle_beta   90.00
_cell.angle_gamma   90.00
#
_symmetry.space_group_name_H-M   'P 1'
#
loop_
_entity.id
_entity.type
_entity.pdbx_description
1 polymer ?
#
loop_
_entity_poly.entity_id
_entity_poly.type
_entity_poly.pdbx_seq_one_letter_code
_entity_poly.pdbx_strand_id
1 'polypeptide(L)'
;MKNLLLTTFIILFLTSACSNKQPEVIIETNEAQNVSTEEVVEKLHPIEQKVRDCIDKDYSTVGMNKCVYEGMKAWEKEIDKYLNLLKSTLPEEDFEKIEKSQEEWEEYKEAQFRVAEIMLKKDGTMHQNIAVGLKSGILEERAKELESFYNLWKL
;
A
#
# COMPACT_ATOMS: atom_id res chain seq x y z
N MET A 1 45.51 3.14 49.77
CA MET A 1 46.52 2.15 49.28
C MET A 1 45.83 1.32 48.19
N LYS A 2 46.51 1.27 47.03
CA LYS A 2 46.32 0.28 45.93
C LYS A 2 45.15 0.61 44.97
N ASN A 3 45.40 0.77 43.83
CA ASN A 3 46.30 0.74 42.71
C ASN A 3 45.44 0.97 41.46
N LEU A 4 45.74 2.04 40.83
CA LEU A 4 45.35 2.47 39.50
C LEU A 4 46.00 1.53 38.48
N LEU A 5 45.20 0.82 37.68
CA LEU A 5 45.67 0.14 36.48
C LEU A 5 45.00 0.78 35.26
N LEU A 6 45.82 1.65 34.66
CA LEU A 6 45.56 2.34 33.40
C LEU A 6 45.86 1.37 32.26
N THR A 7 44.86 0.83 31.59
CA THR A 7 45.01 0.08 30.33
C THR A 7 44.78 1.01 29.17
N THR A 8 45.87 1.49 28.60
CA THR A 8 45.89 2.24 27.33
C THR A 8 45.52 1.32 26.17
N PHE A 9 44.37 1.56 25.57
CA PHE A 9 43.97 0.92 24.32
C PHE A 9 44.52 1.73 23.16
N ILE A 10 45.54 1.24 22.51
CA ILE A 10 46.11 1.80 21.28
C ILE A 10 45.19 1.42 20.14
N ILE A 11 44.44 2.38 19.61
CA ILE A 11 43.66 2.23 18.39
C ILE A 11 44.56 2.49 17.19
N LEU A 12 44.95 1.43 16.49
CA LEU A 12 45.64 1.49 15.23
C LEU A 12 44.68 1.93 14.12
N PHE A 13 44.80 3.18 13.66
CA PHE A 13 44.11 3.65 12.46
C PHE A 13 44.81 3.08 11.21
N LEU A 14 44.23 2.07 10.60
CA LEU A 14 44.56 1.63 9.24
C LEU A 14 43.87 2.57 8.25
N THR A 15 44.57 3.52 7.71
CA THR A 15 44.15 4.33 6.56
C THR A 15 44.25 3.48 5.30
N SER A 16 43.12 2.93 4.87
CA SER A 16 42.99 2.31 3.56
C SER A 16 42.71 3.40 2.53
N ALA A 17 43.74 3.74 1.74
CA ALA A 17 43.60 4.62 0.59
C ALA A 17 42.89 3.88 -0.55
N CYS A 18 41.60 4.10 -0.72
CA CYS A 18 40.89 3.68 -1.93
C CYS A 18 41.26 4.61 -3.08
N SER A 19 42.11 4.13 -3.97
CA SER A 19 42.38 4.74 -5.27
C SER A 19 41.16 4.62 -6.14
N ASN A 20 40.49 5.77 -6.40
CA ASN A 20 39.35 5.87 -7.27
C ASN A 20 39.81 5.87 -8.73
N LYS A 21 39.99 4.69 -9.34
CA LYS A 21 40.07 4.55 -10.80
C LYS A 21 38.67 4.43 -11.35
N GLN A 22 38.21 5.53 -11.89
CA GLN A 22 36.98 5.63 -12.71
C GLN A 22 37.22 4.83 -14.01
N PRO A 23 36.38 3.85 -14.34
CA PRO A 23 36.48 3.19 -15.63
C PRO A 23 35.99 4.15 -16.71
N GLU A 24 36.85 4.39 -17.70
CA GLU A 24 36.56 5.08 -18.93
C GLU A 24 35.48 4.29 -19.68
N VAL A 25 34.27 4.87 -19.79
CA VAL A 25 33.16 4.28 -20.54
C VAL A 25 33.43 4.52 -22.02
N ILE A 26 33.89 3.49 -22.72
CA ILE A 26 33.90 3.43 -24.17
C ILE A 26 32.44 3.36 -24.62
N ILE A 27 31.94 4.44 -25.19
CA ILE A 27 30.61 4.47 -25.83
C ILE A 27 30.78 3.78 -27.19
N GLU A 28 30.54 2.48 -27.25
CA GLU A 28 30.22 1.82 -28.49
C GLU A 28 28.79 2.17 -28.87
N THR A 29 28.67 2.95 -29.94
CA THR A 29 27.40 3.22 -30.61
C THR A 29 26.93 1.95 -31.29
N ASN A 30 26.09 1.17 -30.64
CA ASN A 30 25.33 0.10 -31.29
C ASN A 30 23.89 0.54 -31.46
N GLU A 31 23.52 0.53 -32.74
CA GLU A 31 22.22 0.54 -33.39
C GLU A 31 20.97 0.47 -32.48
N ALA A 32 20.06 1.42 -32.76
CA ALA A 32 18.73 1.51 -32.18
C ALA A 32 17.96 0.20 -32.32
N GLN A 33 18.00 -0.63 -31.26
CA GLN A 33 16.93 -1.59 -31.03
C GLN A 33 15.76 -0.82 -30.43
N ASN A 34 14.75 -0.64 -31.26
CA ASN A 34 13.44 -0.12 -30.90
C ASN A 34 12.78 -1.13 -29.92
N VAL A 35 13.14 -1.01 -28.63
CA VAL A 35 12.40 -1.67 -27.57
C VAL A 35 11.12 -0.87 -27.41
N SER A 36 10.06 -1.33 -28.07
CA SER A 36 8.70 -0.89 -27.74
C SER A 36 8.44 -1.28 -26.30
N THR A 37 8.64 -0.34 -25.39
CA THR A 37 8.04 -0.40 -24.06
C THR A 37 6.52 -0.36 -24.29
N GLU A 38 5.89 -1.51 -24.43
CA GLU A 38 4.47 -1.61 -24.18
C GLU A 38 4.31 -1.19 -22.72
N GLU A 39 3.87 0.05 -22.50
CA GLU A 39 3.36 0.46 -21.21
C GLU A 39 2.24 -0.52 -20.87
N VAL A 40 2.51 -1.42 -19.94
CA VAL A 40 1.46 -2.24 -19.31
C VAL A 40 0.59 -1.23 -18.56
N VAL A 41 -0.42 -0.69 -19.24
CA VAL A 41 -1.44 0.12 -18.58
C VAL A 41 -2.19 -0.83 -17.67
N GLU A 42 -1.77 -0.85 -16.41
CA GLU A 42 -2.46 -1.62 -15.37
C GLU A 42 -3.92 -1.15 -15.35
N LYS A 43 -4.81 -2.08 -15.70
CA LYS A 43 -6.24 -1.77 -15.78
C LYS A 43 -6.77 -1.51 -14.37
N LEU A 44 -7.17 -0.28 -14.11
CA LEU A 44 -7.80 0.10 -12.84
C LEU A 44 -9.00 -0.80 -12.51
N HIS A 45 -9.14 -1.08 -11.22
CA HIS A 45 -10.34 -1.74 -10.74
C HIS A 45 -11.60 -0.89 -11.05
N PRO A 46 -12.76 -1.50 -11.40
CA PRO A 46 -13.96 -0.76 -11.76
C PRO A 46 -14.45 0.24 -10.71
N ILE A 47 -14.20 -0.03 -9.42
CA ILE A 47 -14.53 0.89 -8.32
C ILE A 47 -13.62 2.12 -8.37
N GLU A 48 -12.30 1.94 -8.55
CA GLU A 48 -11.35 3.05 -8.70
C GLU A 48 -11.70 3.94 -9.88
N GLN A 49 -12.04 3.33 -11.03
CA GLN A 49 -12.45 4.08 -12.21
C GLN A 49 -13.69 4.93 -11.93
N LYS A 50 -14.70 4.37 -11.25
CA LYS A 50 -15.90 5.11 -10.87
C LYS A 50 -15.64 6.27 -9.93
N VAL A 51 -14.71 6.09 -8.98
CA VAL A 51 -14.30 7.17 -8.05
C VAL A 51 -13.62 8.29 -8.84
N ARG A 52 -12.70 7.96 -9.76
CA ARG A 52 -12.04 8.95 -10.64
C ARG A 52 -13.05 9.70 -11.50
N ASP A 53 -13.92 8.98 -12.20
CA ASP A 53 -14.98 9.59 -13.05
C ASP A 53 -15.94 10.49 -12.24
N CYS A 54 -16.12 10.20 -10.96
CA CYS A 54 -16.90 11.03 -10.05
C CYS A 54 -16.15 12.30 -9.68
N ILE A 55 -14.88 12.20 -9.30
CA ILE A 55 -14.02 13.32 -8.93
C ILE A 55 -13.85 14.29 -10.10
N ASP A 56 -13.73 13.77 -11.32
CA ASP A 56 -13.61 14.58 -12.54
C ASP A 56 -14.80 15.52 -12.80
N LYS A 57 -15.94 15.26 -12.15
CA LYS A 57 -17.14 16.10 -12.24
C LYS A 57 -17.20 17.19 -11.18
N ASP A 58 -16.51 17.00 -10.04
CA ASP A 58 -16.49 17.96 -8.93
C ASP A 58 -15.19 17.84 -8.14
N TYR A 59 -14.25 18.74 -8.45
CA TYR A 59 -12.94 18.83 -7.77
C TYR A 59 -12.98 19.59 -6.44
N SER A 60 -14.16 20.03 -5.97
CA SER A 60 -14.24 20.62 -4.64
C SER A 60 -13.90 19.58 -3.56
N THR A 61 -13.37 20.03 -2.43
CA THR A 61 -13.08 19.15 -1.30
C THR A 61 -14.30 18.30 -0.90
N VAL A 62 -15.48 18.92 -0.92
CA VAL A 62 -16.74 18.25 -0.58
C VAL A 62 -17.12 17.22 -1.65
N GLY A 63 -16.98 17.58 -2.94
CA GLY A 63 -17.23 16.70 -4.06
C GLY A 63 -16.30 15.49 -4.07
N MET A 64 -14.99 15.73 -3.97
CA MET A 64 -13.99 14.66 -3.89
C MET A 64 -14.27 13.71 -2.71
N ASN A 65 -14.50 14.24 -1.51
CA ASN A 65 -14.80 13.40 -0.34
C ASN A 65 -16.06 12.56 -0.55
N LYS A 66 -17.12 13.14 -1.12
CA LYS A 66 -18.35 12.41 -1.45
C LYS A 66 -18.05 11.23 -2.37
N CYS A 67 -17.29 11.44 -3.44
CA CYS A 67 -16.91 10.38 -4.39
C CYS A 67 -16.12 9.27 -3.70
N VAL A 68 -15.17 9.61 -2.82
CA VAL A 68 -14.38 8.63 -2.07
C VAL A 68 -15.25 7.86 -1.07
N TYR A 69 -16.19 8.50 -0.38
CA TYR A 69 -17.14 7.80 0.52
C TYR A 69 -18.06 6.83 -0.24
N GLU A 70 -18.47 7.17 -1.46
CA GLU A 70 -19.22 6.24 -2.32
C GLU A 70 -18.33 5.05 -2.76
N GLY A 71 -17.06 5.31 -3.05
CA GLY A 71 -16.06 4.29 -3.31
C GLY A 71 -15.84 3.35 -2.12
N MET A 72 -15.71 3.90 -0.91
CA MET A 72 -15.57 3.11 0.33
C MET A 72 -16.73 2.12 0.50
N LYS A 73 -17.96 2.59 0.31
CA LYS A 73 -19.15 1.71 0.36
C LYS A 73 -19.15 0.62 -0.72
N ALA A 74 -18.56 0.92 -1.87
CA ALA A 74 -18.42 -0.08 -2.93
C ALA A 74 -17.35 -1.11 -2.57
N TRP A 75 -16.24 -0.71 -1.96
CA TRP A 75 -15.20 -1.61 -1.46
C TRP A 75 -15.71 -2.51 -0.33
N GLU A 76 -16.49 -1.99 0.62
CA GLU A 76 -17.14 -2.80 1.67
C GLU A 76 -18.01 -3.91 1.05
N LYS A 77 -18.80 -3.58 0.03
CA LYS A 77 -19.61 -4.57 -0.69
C LYS A 77 -18.76 -5.60 -1.45
N GLU A 78 -17.61 -5.20 -1.94
CA GLU A 78 -16.70 -6.12 -2.62
C GLU A 78 -16.04 -7.08 -1.61
N ILE A 79 -15.70 -6.61 -0.41
CA ILE A 79 -15.26 -7.45 0.72
C ILE A 79 -16.34 -8.49 1.04
N ASP A 80 -17.57 -8.06 1.28
CA ASP A 80 -18.71 -8.95 1.58
C ASP A 80 -18.93 -9.98 0.48
N LYS A 81 -18.84 -9.57 -0.77
CA LYS A 81 -18.97 -10.44 -1.93
C LYS A 81 -17.95 -11.56 -1.92
N TYR A 82 -16.65 -11.25 -1.74
CA TYR A 82 -15.61 -12.26 -1.75
C TYR A 82 -15.63 -13.15 -0.51
N LEU A 83 -16.00 -12.63 0.65
CA LEU A 83 -16.25 -13.47 1.84
C LEU A 83 -17.37 -14.49 1.59
N ASN A 84 -18.47 -14.09 0.98
CA ASN A 84 -19.57 -14.99 0.62
C ASN A 84 -19.16 -16.03 -0.44
N LEU A 85 -18.38 -15.62 -1.44
CA LEU A 85 -17.84 -16.54 -2.45
C LEU A 85 -16.88 -17.56 -1.83
N LEU A 86 -15.99 -17.13 -0.96
CA LEU A 86 -15.07 -18.02 -0.23
C LEU A 86 -15.84 -18.98 0.67
N LYS A 87 -16.84 -18.51 1.39
CA LYS A 87 -17.71 -19.36 2.22
C LYS A 87 -18.40 -20.47 1.43
N SER A 88 -18.81 -20.17 0.22
CA SER A 88 -19.50 -21.15 -0.65
C SER A 88 -18.55 -22.10 -1.37
N THR A 89 -17.25 -21.81 -1.39
CA THR A 89 -16.25 -22.51 -2.20
C THR A 89 -15.27 -23.33 -1.36
N LEU A 90 -14.90 -22.83 -0.17
CA LEU A 90 -13.98 -23.48 0.75
C LEU A 90 -14.67 -24.54 1.59
N PRO A 91 -13.92 -25.59 2.02
CA PRO A 91 -14.32 -26.42 3.16
C PRO A 91 -14.56 -25.55 4.41
N GLU A 92 -15.51 -25.95 5.25
CA GLU A 92 -15.91 -25.21 6.45
C GLU A 92 -14.70 -24.88 7.35
N GLU A 93 -13.84 -25.85 7.63
CA GLU A 93 -12.62 -25.69 8.47
C GLU A 93 -11.65 -24.62 7.89
N ASP A 94 -11.57 -24.51 6.56
CA ASP A 94 -10.70 -23.53 5.90
C ASP A 94 -11.36 -22.15 5.87
N PHE A 95 -12.69 -22.09 5.72
CA PHE A 95 -13.40 -20.82 5.78
C PHE A 95 -13.38 -20.22 7.20
N GLU A 96 -13.42 -21.02 8.27
CA GLU A 96 -13.24 -20.53 9.64
C GLU A 96 -11.95 -19.73 9.83
N LYS A 97 -10.87 -20.10 9.13
CA LYS A 97 -9.60 -19.35 9.14
C LYS A 97 -9.73 -17.98 8.45
N ILE A 98 -10.49 -17.92 7.35
CA ILE A 98 -10.81 -16.66 6.66
C ILE A 98 -11.68 -15.76 7.56
N GLU A 99 -12.71 -16.34 8.18
CA GLU A 99 -13.62 -15.63 9.10
C GLU A 99 -12.84 -15.03 10.27
N LYS A 100 -11.94 -15.81 10.88
CA LYS A 100 -11.05 -15.33 11.94
C LYS A 100 -10.13 -14.20 11.47
N SER A 101 -9.54 -14.33 10.28
CA SER A 101 -8.73 -13.28 9.68
C SER A 101 -9.54 -12.01 9.42
N GLN A 102 -10.83 -12.13 9.07
CA GLN A 102 -11.71 -10.98 8.88
C GLN A 102 -12.02 -10.26 10.20
N GLU A 103 -12.26 -11.00 11.27
CA GLU A 103 -12.45 -10.41 12.61
C GLU A 103 -11.22 -9.59 13.04
N GLU A 104 -10.03 -10.15 12.90
CA GLU A 104 -8.77 -9.47 13.25
C GLU A 104 -8.52 -8.25 12.33
N TRP A 105 -8.89 -8.35 11.07
CA TRP A 105 -8.80 -7.23 10.15
C TRP A 105 -9.79 -6.10 10.50
N GLU A 106 -11.00 -6.40 10.97
CA GLU A 106 -11.95 -5.37 11.42
C GLU A 106 -11.37 -4.54 12.58
N GLU A 107 -10.71 -5.18 13.53
CA GLU A 107 -10.04 -4.50 14.64
C GLU A 107 -8.88 -3.61 14.13
N TYR A 108 -8.09 -4.12 13.19
CA TYR A 108 -7.03 -3.37 12.52
C TYR A 108 -7.58 -2.16 11.76
N LYS A 109 -8.63 -2.35 10.96
CA LYS A 109 -9.32 -1.27 10.22
C LYS A 109 -9.75 -0.14 11.15
N GLU A 110 -10.42 -0.47 12.25
CA GLU A 110 -10.86 0.52 13.23
C GLU A 110 -9.68 1.29 13.86
N ALA A 111 -8.59 0.59 14.15
CA ALA A 111 -7.38 1.23 14.67
C ALA A 111 -6.78 2.19 13.63
N GLN A 112 -6.66 1.80 12.37
CA GLN A 112 -6.14 2.62 11.29
C GLN A 112 -7.06 3.80 10.95
N PHE A 113 -8.36 3.64 11.04
CA PHE A 113 -9.31 4.74 10.86
C PHE A 113 -9.09 5.84 11.89
N ARG A 114 -8.85 5.47 13.16
CA ARG A 114 -8.48 6.44 14.21
C ARG A 114 -7.14 7.14 13.93
N VAL A 115 -6.17 6.43 13.35
CA VAL A 115 -4.90 7.03 12.91
C VAL A 115 -5.14 8.03 11.78
N ALA A 116 -5.94 7.68 10.76
CA ALA A 116 -6.30 8.59 9.68
C ALA A 116 -6.97 9.88 10.19
N GLU A 117 -7.78 9.80 11.24
CA GLU A 117 -8.44 10.94 11.86
C GLU A 117 -7.47 11.95 12.50
N ILE A 118 -6.22 11.56 12.78
CA ILE A 118 -5.20 12.48 13.26
C ILE A 118 -4.99 13.62 12.25
N MET A 119 -5.16 13.35 10.95
CA MET A 119 -5.03 14.36 9.89
C MET A 119 -6.08 15.47 10.01
N LEU A 120 -7.26 15.17 10.58
CA LEU A 120 -8.33 16.15 10.80
C LEU A 120 -7.98 17.21 11.84
N LYS A 121 -6.92 16.99 12.64
CA LYS A 121 -6.41 17.98 13.61
C LYS A 121 -5.58 19.07 12.96
N LYS A 122 -5.26 18.95 11.68
CA LYS A 122 -4.50 19.95 10.92
C LYS A 122 -5.43 20.92 10.22
N ASP A 123 -5.01 22.18 10.13
CA ASP A 123 -5.75 23.22 9.44
C ASP A 123 -5.76 22.97 7.92
N GLY A 124 -6.89 23.32 7.30
CA GLY A 124 -7.07 23.26 5.86
C GLY A 124 -7.84 22.00 5.39
N THR A 125 -8.62 22.22 4.34
CA THR A 125 -9.53 21.20 3.79
C THR A 125 -8.83 20.02 3.13
N MET A 126 -7.60 20.21 2.67
CA MET A 126 -6.78 19.14 2.08
C MET A 126 -6.59 17.95 3.04
N HIS A 127 -6.46 18.21 4.34
CA HIS A 127 -6.27 17.16 5.33
C HIS A 127 -7.51 16.27 5.51
N GLN A 128 -8.70 16.79 5.19
CA GLN A 128 -9.92 15.99 5.14
C GLN A 128 -9.85 14.96 3.99
N ASN A 129 -9.44 15.40 2.79
CA ASN A 129 -9.26 14.50 1.65
C ASN A 129 -8.22 13.41 1.96
N ILE A 130 -7.11 13.78 2.61
CA ILE A 130 -6.07 12.82 3.01
C ILE A 130 -6.65 11.78 3.98
N ALA A 131 -7.37 12.21 5.03
CA ALA A 131 -7.97 11.30 6.00
C ALA A 131 -8.95 10.30 5.35
N VAL A 132 -9.81 10.80 4.47
CA VAL A 132 -10.79 9.96 3.76
C VAL A 132 -10.09 9.02 2.77
N GLY A 133 -9.06 9.49 2.06
CA GLY A 133 -8.25 8.67 1.15
C GLY A 133 -7.54 7.53 1.88
N LEU A 134 -6.93 7.79 3.04
CA LEU A 134 -6.29 6.74 3.86
C LEU A 134 -7.29 5.67 4.29
N LYS A 135 -8.50 6.06 4.72
CA LYS A 135 -9.55 5.10 5.08
C LYS A 135 -10.01 4.26 3.88
N SER A 136 -10.16 4.90 2.71
CA SER A 136 -10.53 4.20 1.47
C SER A 136 -9.49 3.15 1.06
N GLY A 137 -8.19 3.48 1.14
CA GLY A 137 -7.12 2.57 0.80
C GLY A 137 -7.15 1.27 1.61
N ILE A 138 -7.46 1.35 2.92
CA ILE A 138 -7.56 0.17 3.79
C ILE A 138 -8.66 -0.80 3.33
N LEU A 139 -9.81 -0.27 2.91
CA LEU A 139 -10.92 -1.08 2.39
C LEU A 139 -10.58 -1.69 1.03
N GLU A 140 -9.98 -0.89 0.15
CA GLU A 140 -9.53 -1.31 -1.17
C GLU A 140 -8.53 -2.47 -1.09
N GLU A 141 -7.50 -2.33 -0.25
CA GLU A 141 -6.47 -3.37 -0.06
C GLU A 141 -7.10 -4.69 0.40
N ARG A 142 -8.02 -4.65 1.37
CA ARG A 142 -8.71 -5.87 1.83
C ARG A 142 -9.58 -6.49 0.75
N ALA A 143 -10.33 -5.70 0.01
CA ALA A 143 -11.17 -6.19 -1.08
C ALA A 143 -10.32 -6.92 -2.15
N LYS A 144 -9.21 -6.30 -2.58
CA LYS A 144 -8.28 -6.88 -3.56
C LYS A 144 -7.57 -8.13 -3.03
N GLU A 145 -7.23 -8.17 -1.74
CA GLU A 145 -6.65 -9.36 -1.09
C GLU A 145 -7.60 -10.55 -1.16
N LEU A 146 -8.86 -10.36 -0.75
CA LEU A 146 -9.88 -11.42 -0.79
C LEU A 146 -10.22 -11.85 -2.21
N GLU A 147 -10.31 -10.92 -3.16
CA GLU A 147 -10.47 -11.21 -4.58
C GLU A 147 -9.33 -12.07 -5.12
N SER A 148 -8.10 -11.67 -4.83
CA SER A 148 -6.89 -12.38 -5.26
C SER A 148 -6.87 -13.79 -4.69
N PHE A 149 -7.15 -13.95 -3.40
CA PHE A 149 -7.19 -15.26 -2.75
C PHE A 149 -8.27 -16.16 -3.37
N TYR A 150 -9.47 -15.65 -3.60
CA TYR A 150 -10.55 -16.38 -4.25
C TYR A 150 -10.17 -16.84 -5.66
N ASN A 151 -9.56 -15.96 -6.44
CA ASN A 151 -9.13 -16.29 -7.80
C ASN A 151 -8.02 -17.34 -7.83
N LEU A 152 -7.05 -17.24 -6.92
CA LEU A 152 -5.97 -18.23 -6.78
C LEU A 152 -6.50 -19.61 -6.34
N TRP A 153 -7.49 -19.64 -5.44
CA TRP A 153 -8.11 -20.89 -4.98
C TRP A 153 -8.82 -21.64 -6.10
N LYS A 154 -9.31 -20.93 -7.11
CA LYS A 154 -10.05 -21.54 -8.25
C LYS A 154 -9.16 -22.03 -9.38
N LEU A 155 -7.84 -21.83 -9.34
CA LEU A 155 -6.89 -22.36 -10.33
C LEU A 155 -6.69 -23.86 -10.16
#